data_bbe0c65fa73f54dec28b5aecd8a67a9f
#
_entry.id   bbe0c65fa73f54dec28b5aecd8a67a9f
#
_cell.length_a   1.000
_cell.length_b   1.000
_cell.length_c   1.000
_cell.angle_alpha   90.00
_cell.angle_beta   90.00
_cell.angle_gamma   90.00
#
_symmetry.space_group_name_H-M   'P 1'
#
loop_
_entity.id
_entity.type
_entity.pdbx_description
1 polymer ?
#
loop_
_entity_poly.entity_id
_entity_poly.type
_entity_poly.pdbx_seq_one_letter_code
_entity_poly.pdbx_strand_id
1 'polypeptide(L)'
;MNDTIQYPRLRLGTAPDSWGVWNPSGDPLQTPWSRYLDEARDAGYAYSELGPFGYLPTDPGIVREEYAKRGLTLTGGTVFVALHKGREALVRAKADCDAELAVIGPNRARHVVILPEGYTDFDGRLVASPTLTDDEWRALTTGMSELGRYLADAHDAALVFHTHADSHVGTQEEIERFLDNTDPETVKLCLDTGHVAYCGADNLRIIRDYPDRIGYVHLKQVDRAIRQRVRDEQLGFAPAVRLGVMVEPPNGDPDMPSVIAALGGLDRDLYCIVEQDMYPCDFDVPLPIAKRTFDYFAACGLNTGRVEAVA
;
A
#
# COMPACT_ATOMS: atom_id res chain seq x y z
N MET A 1 -5.07 -30.30 6.13
CA MET A 1 -3.62 -30.16 5.92
C MET A 1 -3.20 -29.12 6.93
N ASN A 2 -2.24 -29.42 7.82
CA ASN A 2 -1.72 -28.39 8.74
C ASN A 2 -0.99 -27.36 7.87
N ASP A 3 -1.55 -26.17 7.74
CA ASP A 3 -0.89 -25.06 7.07
C ASP A 3 0.27 -24.60 7.96
N THR A 4 1.45 -25.14 7.68
CA THR A 4 2.66 -24.76 8.42
C THR A 4 3.05 -23.35 7.96
N ILE A 5 3.05 -22.37 8.87
CA ILE A 5 3.58 -21.03 8.61
C ILE A 5 5.04 -21.19 8.16
N GLN A 6 5.30 -20.88 6.89
CA GLN A 6 6.63 -20.99 6.28
C GLN A 6 7.43 -19.70 6.46
N TYR A 7 6.72 -18.55 6.49
CA TYR A 7 7.31 -17.23 6.62
C TYR A 7 6.73 -16.48 7.83
N PRO A 8 7.15 -16.82 9.06
CA PRO A 8 6.54 -16.30 10.29
C PRO A 8 6.72 -14.78 10.48
N ARG A 9 7.70 -14.19 9.78
CA ARG A 9 7.99 -12.75 9.83
C ARG A 9 7.24 -11.93 8.79
N LEU A 10 6.56 -12.57 7.83
CA LEU A 10 5.68 -11.93 6.85
C LEU A 10 4.23 -11.96 7.35
N ARG A 11 3.75 -10.85 7.91
CA ARG A 11 2.42 -10.74 8.52
C ARG A 11 1.38 -10.34 7.49
N LEU A 12 0.41 -11.22 7.26
CA LEU A 12 -0.65 -11.03 6.28
C LEU A 12 -1.74 -10.08 6.80
N GLY A 13 -1.93 -8.96 6.13
CA GLY A 13 -2.98 -7.98 6.41
C GLY A 13 -3.75 -7.56 5.17
N THR A 14 -4.63 -6.56 5.31
CA THR A 14 -5.38 -5.97 4.21
C THR A 14 -5.59 -4.47 4.39
N ALA A 15 -6.06 -3.78 3.34
CA ALA A 15 -6.35 -2.35 3.34
C ALA A 15 -7.73 -2.05 2.75
N PRO A 16 -8.32 -0.88 3.06
CA PRO A 16 -9.67 -0.52 2.59
C PRO A 16 -9.82 -0.39 1.08
N ASP A 17 -8.75 -0.16 0.32
CA ASP A 17 -8.80 -0.07 -1.14
C ASP A 17 -9.31 -1.36 -1.79
N SER A 18 -9.05 -2.52 -1.16
CA SER A 18 -9.63 -3.82 -1.52
C SER A 18 -11.15 -3.90 -1.31
N TRP A 19 -11.76 -2.89 -0.71
CA TRP A 19 -13.21 -2.71 -0.56
C TRP A 19 -13.73 -1.50 -1.34
N GLY A 20 -12.98 -1.06 -2.36
CA GLY A 20 -13.37 0.05 -3.21
C GLY A 20 -13.28 1.40 -2.50
N VAL A 21 -12.30 1.60 -1.63
CA VAL A 21 -12.14 2.83 -0.85
C VAL A 21 -10.92 3.60 -1.36
N TRP A 22 -11.19 4.74 -2.02
CA TRP A 22 -10.14 5.63 -2.54
C TRP A 22 -10.19 7.04 -1.94
N ASN A 23 -11.30 7.38 -1.29
CA ASN A 23 -11.55 8.73 -0.79
C ASN A 23 -11.75 8.73 0.73
N PRO A 24 -11.58 9.88 1.40
CA PRO A 24 -12.08 10.08 2.76
C PRO A 24 -13.57 9.76 2.88
N SER A 25 -14.11 9.73 4.11
CA SER A 25 -15.52 9.44 4.35
C SER A 25 -16.47 10.36 3.57
N GLY A 26 -17.69 9.86 3.31
CA GLY A 26 -18.76 10.63 2.66
C GLY A 26 -18.95 10.34 1.17
N ASP A 27 -18.09 9.55 0.56
CA ASP A 27 -18.31 9.04 -0.80
C ASP A 27 -19.33 7.90 -0.76
N PRO A 28 -20.51 8.03 -1.42
CA PRO A 28 -21.55 7.01 -1.39
C PRO A 28 -21.22 5.75 -2.23
N LEU A 29 -20.16 5.82 -3.06
CA LEU A 29 -19.76 4.72 -3.95
C LEU A 29 -18.74 3.78 -3.30
N GLN A 30 -18.25 4.12 -2.11
CA GLN A 30 -17.28 3.28 -1.39
C GLN A 30 -17.89 2.59 -0.17
N THR A 31 -17.36 1.41 0.16
CA THR A 31 -17.82 0.62 1.30
C THR A 31 -17.71 1.43 2.60
N PRO A 32 -18.78 1.46 3.45
CA PRO A 32 -18.69 2.11 4.76
C PRO A 32 -17.63 1.47 5.65
N TRP A 33 -16.86 2.27 6.40
CA TRP A 33 -15.71 1.80 7.20
C TRP A 33 -16.06 0.69 8.20
N SER A 34 -17.24 0.73 8.81
CA SER A 34 -17.66 -0.30 9.77
C SER A 34 -17.89 -1.66 9.08
N ARG A 35 -18.47 -1.65 7.87
CA ARG A 35 -18.62 -2.84 7.03
C ARG A 35 -17.26 -3.38 6.60
N TYR A 36 -16.34 -2.52 6.16
CA TYR A 36 -14.97 -2.92 5.83
C TYR A 36 -14.32 -3.69 6.98
N LEU A 37 -14.32 -3.12 8.21
CA LEU A 37 -13.69 -3.77 9.36
C LEU A 37 -14.36 -5.11 9.72
N ASP A 38 -15.70 -5.20 9.63
CA ASP A 38 -16.42 -6.45 9.86
C ASP A 38 -16.02 -7.51 8.81
N GLU A 39 -15.97 -7.13 7.54
CA GLU A 39 -15.66 -8.02 6.44
C GLU A 39 -14.18 -8.41 6.40
N ALA A 40 -13.24 -7.53 6.78
CA ALA A 40 -11.83 -7.85 6.94
C ALA A 40 -11.62 -8.94 8.00
N ARG A 41 -12.28 -8.81 9.18
CA ARG A 41 -12.32 -9.88 10.19
C ARG A 41 -12.93 -11.17 9.63
N ASP A 42 -14.06 -11.09 8.94
CA ASP A 42 -14.81 -12.25 8.42
C ASP A 42 -14.07 -12.95 7.27
N ALA A 43 -13.21 -12.22 6.55
CA ALA A 43 -12.29 -12.78 5.57
C ALA A 43 -11.11 -13.52 6.22
N GLY A 44 -10.79 -13.19 7.48
CA GLY A 44 -9.75 -13.90 8.23
C GLY A 44 -8.56 -13.06 8.61
N TYR A 45 -8.48 -11.81 8.20
CA TYR A 45 -7.35 -10.95 8.52
C TYR A 45 -7.28 -10.60 10.01
N ALA A 46 -6.05 -10.52 10.53
CA ALA A 46 -5.75 -10.00 11.87
C ALA A 46 -5.06 -8.63 11.83
N TYR A 47 -4.60 -8.22 10.66
CA TYR A 47 -3.90 -6.96 10.44
C TYR A 47 -4.62 -6.14 9.37
N SER A 48 -4.70 -4.81 9.57
CA SER A 48 -5.37 -3.90 8.65
C SER A 48 -4.74 -2.51 8.70
N GLU A 49 -4.69 -1.84 7.55
CA GLU A 49 -4.38 -0.42 7.46
C GLU A 49 -5.59 0.47 7.77
N LEU A 50 -5.31 1.75 8.09
CA LEU A 50 -6.34 2.76 8.31
C LEU A 50 -7.04 3.16 7.00
N GLY A 51 -6.30 3.14 5.87
CA GLY A 51 -6.73 3.66 4.59
C GLY A 51 -6.60 5.19 4.49
N PRO A 52 -7.31 5.85 3.57
CA PRO A 52 -7.25 7.29 3.41
C PRO A 52 -7.66 8.03 4.68
N PHE A 53 -6.88 9.04 5.11
CA PHE A 53 -7.17 9.82 6.31
C PHE A 53 -8.60 10.37 6.31
N GLY A 54 -9.36 10.09 7.37
CA GLY A 54 -10.77 10.48 7.50
C GLY A 54 -11.79 9.48 6.92
N TYR A 55 -11.35 8.37 6.32
CA TYR A 55 -12.25 7.26 6.00
C TYR A 55 -12.74 6.56 7.27
N LEU A 56 -11.83 6.08 8.11
CA LEU A 56 -12.14 5.67 9.48
C LEU A 56 -12.26 6.91 10.40
N PRO A 57 -12.88 6.76 11.59
CA PRO A 57 -12.89 7.83 12.59
C PRO A 57 -11.47 8.34 12.88
N THR A 58 -11.33 9.66 13.08
CA THR A 58 -10.03 10.29 13.40
C THR A 58 -9.78 10.39 14.91
N ASP A 59 -10.70 9.92 15.76
CA ASP A 59 -10.47 9.77 17.19
C ASP A 59 -9.71 8.45 17.47
N PRO A 60 -8.48 8.50 18.02
CA PRO A 60 -7.69 7.30 18.25
C PRO A 60 -8.30 6.32 19.25
N GLY A 61 -9.16 6.79 20.14
CA GLY A 61 -9.90 5.95 21.11
C GLY A 61 -10.97 5.13 20.41
N ILE A 62 -11.73 5.76 19.50
CA ILE A 62 -12.74 5.06 18.69
C ILE A 62 -12.07 4.02 17.79
N VAL A 63 -10.97 4.39 17.11
CA VAL A 63 -10.23 3.43 16.27
C VAL A 63 -9.75 2.23 17.09
N ARG A 64 -9.18 2.47 18.27
CA ARG A 64 -8.75 1.38 19.18
C ARG A 64 -9.90 0.45 19.54
N GLU A 65 -11.04 1.00 19.92
CA GLU A 65 -12.22 0.23 20.31
C GLU A 65 -12.77 -0.59 19.15
N GLU A 66 -12.87 0.01 17.95
CA GLU A 66 -13.42 -0.66 16.76
C GLU A 66 -12.51 -1.78 16.24
N TYR A 67 -11.18 -1.59 16.29
CA TYR A 67 -10.22 -2.64 15.97
C TYR A 67 -10.23 -3.76 17.02
N ALA A 68 -10.24 -3.41 18.31
CA ALA A 68 -10.26 -4.38 19.40
C ALA A 68 -11.51 -5.27 19.39
N LYS A 69 -12.70 -4.70 19.12
CA LYS A 69 -13.97 -5.44 18.98
C LYS A 69 -13.90 -6.55 17.93
N ARG A 70 -13.04 -6.38 16.94
CA ARG A 70 -12.90 -7.30 15.80
C ARG A 70 -11.65 -8.18 15.85
N GLY A 71 -10.81 -7.99 16.87
CA GLY A 71 -9.53 -8.68 16.98
C GLY A 71 -8.53 -8.27 15.89
N LEU A 72 -8.69 -7.06 15.34
CA LEU A 72 -7.79 -6.50 14.35
C LEU A 72 -6.66 -5.71 15.00
N THR A 73 -5.50 -5.67 14.34
CA THR A 73 -4.35 -4.85 14.70
C THR A 73 -4.10 -3.84 13.59
N LEU A 74 -4.04 -2.55 13.95
CA LEU A 74 -3.70 -1.48 13.02
C LEU A 74 -2.21 -1.53 12.68
N THR A 75 -1.86 -1.44 11.39
CA THR A 75 -0.48 -1.57 10.90
C THR A 75 0.15 -0.26 10.49
N GLY A 76 -0.63 0.63 9.89
CA GLY A 76 -0.18 1.90 9.35
C GLY A 76 -1.33 2.75 8.85
N GLY A 77 -1.00 3.91 8.33
CA GLY A 77 -1.92 4.82 7.68
C GLY A 77 -1.27 5.51 6.48
N THR A 78 -2.07 6.16 5.66
CA THR A 78 -1.69 6.63 4.33
C THR A 78 -1.75 8.16 4.23
N VAL A 79 -0.67 8.76 3.71
CA VAL A 79 -0.58 10.20 3.45
C VAL A 79 -0.17 10.48 2.01
N PHE A 80 -0.95 11.31 1.32
CA PHE A 80 -0.65 11.76 -0.04
C PHE A 80 0.25 12.98 -0.03
N VAL A 81 1.31 12.98 -0.85
CA VAL A 81 2.29 14.07 -0.88
C VAL A 81 2.64 14.51 -2.31
N ALA A 82 2.98 15.78 -2.45
CA ALA A 82 3.45 16.38 -3.71
C ALA A 82 4.85 17.01 -3.55
N LEU A 83 5.81 16.27 -2.95
CA LEU A 83 7.10 16.83 -2.53
C LEU A 83 7.94 17.40 -3.68
N HIS A 84 7.71 16.95 -4.92
CA HIS A 84 8.31 17.56 -6.11
C HIS A 84 7.97 19.05 -6.28
N LYS A 85 6.88 19.53 -5.66
CA LYS A 85 6.49 20.96 -5.66
C LYS A 85 7.26 21.80 -4.62
N GLY A 86 8.21 21.21 -3.91
CA GLY A 86 9.18 21.93 -3.08
C GLY A 86 8.73 22.19 -1.64
N ARG A 87 9.26 23.27 -1.04
CA ARG A 87 9.24 23.51 0.41
C ARG A 87 7.83 23.58 1.02
N GLU A 88 6.90 24.25 0.37
CA GLU A 88 5.53 24.35 0.90
C GLU A 88 4.81 23.01 0.93
N ALA A 89 5.06 22.16 -0.08
CA ALA A 89 4.53 20.80 -0.10
C ALA A 89 5.10 19.95 1.04
N LEU A 90 6.37 20.11 1.38
CA LEU A 90 6.98 19.42 2.53
C LEU A 90 6.38 19.90 3.87
N VAL A 91 6.10 21.19 4.02
CA VAL A 91 5.43 21.70 5.24
C VAL A 91 4.04 21.08 5.39
N ARG A 92 3.27 21.01 4.32
CA ARG A 92 1.95 20.33 4.32
C ARG A 92 2.09 18.84 4.64
N ALA A 93 3.02 18.15 3.97
CA ALA A 93 3.26 16.72 4.21
C ALA A 93 3.58 16.41 5.68
N LYS A 94 4.38 17.25 6.36
CA LYS A 94 4.65 17.11 7.80
C LYS A 94 3.36 17.25 8.63
N ALA A 95 2.54 18.26 8.35
CA ALA A 95 1.29 18.47 9.06
C ALA A 95 0.28 17.33 8.83
N ASP A 96 0.21 16.81 7.60
CA ASP A 96 -0.66 15.68 7.27
C ASP A 96 -0.18 14.40 7.97
N CYS A 97 1.14 14.16 8.03
CA CYS A 97 1.72 13.06 8.79
C CYS A 97 1.48 13.20 10.30
N ASP A 98 1.55 14.42 10.87
CA ASP A 98 1.23 14.67 12.28
C ASP A 98 -0.22 14.32 12.60
N ALA A 99 -1.16 14.68 11.69
CA ALA A 99 -2.57 14.35 11.84
C ALA A 99 -2.80 12.83 11.77
N GLU A 100 -2.16 12.14 10.83
CA GLU A 100 -2.22 10.69 10.69
C GLU A 100 -1.66 9.99 11.94
N LEU A 101 -0.48 10.41 12.39
CA LEU A 101 0.21 9.83 13.56
C LEU A 101 -0.52 10.11 14.87
N ALA A 102 -1.31 11.18 14.96
CA ALA A 102 -2.19 11.42 16.10
C ALA A 102 -3.27 10.33 16.25
N VAL A 103 -3.65 9.66 15.15
CA VAL A 103 -4.60 8.55 15.14
C VAL A 103 -3.89 7.20 15.29
N ILE A 104 -2.90 6.91 14.45
CA ILE A 104 -2.28 5.58 14.41
C ILE A 104 -1.27 5.35 15.55
N GLY A 105 -0.53 6.38 15.99
CA GLY A 105 0.49 6.30 17.02
C GLY A 105 -0.02 5.77 18.36
N PRO A 106 -1.11 6.33 18.94
CA PRO A 106 -1.72 5.79 20.15
C PRO A 106 -2.22 4.35 20.00
N ASN A 107 -2.44 3.88 18.78
CA ASN A 107 -2.83 2.52 18.42
C ASN A 107 -1.62 1.60 18.12
N ARG A 108 -0.39 2.06 18.43
CA ARG A 108 0.89 1.34 18.26
C ARG A 108 1.26 1.04 16.80
N ALA A 109 0.58 1.62 15.83
CA ALA A 109 1.02 1.60 14.45
C ALA A 109 2.11 2.66 14.24
N ARG A 110 3.12 2.35 13.41
CA ARG A 110 4.30 3.19 13.23
C ARG A 110 4.67 3.40 11.76
N HIS A 111 3.95 2.78 10.83
CA HIS A 111 4.22 2.92 9.42
C HIS A 111 3.34 4.00 8.81
N VAL A 112 3.96 4.98 8.17
CA VAL A 112 3.26 5.97 7.35
C VAL A 112 3.56 5.65 5.89
N VAL A 113 2.55 5.14 5.19
CA VAL A 113 2.61 4.86 3.75
C VAL A 113 2.48 6.18 3.02
N ILE A 114 3.54 6.59 2.35
CA ILE A 114 3.59 7.85 1.60
C ILE A 114 3.26 7.58 0.14
N LEU A 115 2.10 8.05 -0.31
CA LEU A 115 1.70 8.02 -1.71
C LEU A 115 2.07 9.31 -2.42
N PRO A 116 2.74 9.24 -3.59
CA PRO A 116 3.01 10.41 -4.41
C PRO A 116 1.72 10.90 -5.09
N GLU A 117 1.63 12.21 -5.33
CA GLU A 117 0.60 12.78 -6.19
C GLU A 117 0.71 12.19 -7.60
N GLY A 118 -0.42 11.76 -8.16
CA GLY A 118 -0.51 11.31 -9.55
C GLY A 118 -0.55 12.44 -10.56
N TYR A 119 -0.17 12.17 -11.81
CA TYR A 119 -0.24 13.12 -12.92
C TYR A 119 -1.49 12.93 -13.81
N THR A 120 -2.39 12.01 -13.45
CA THR A 120 -3.70 11.83 -14.10
C THR A 120 -4.84 12.07 -13.13
N ASP A 121 -6.01 12.45 -13.67
CA ASP A 121 -7.27 12.53 -12.92
C ASP A 121 -8.04 11.19 -12.97
N PHE A 122 -9.20 11.14 -12.32
CA PHE A 122 -10.07 9.96 -12.31
C PHE A 122 -10.64 9.57 -13.69
N ASP A 123 -10.60 10.46 -14.68
CA ASP A 123 -10.95 10.14 -16.05
C ASP A 123 -9.73 9.65 -16.86
N GLY A 124 -8.54 9.64 -16.25
CA GLY A 124 -7.28 9.24 -16.87
C GLY A 124 -6.65 10.34 -17.74
N ARG A 125 -7.10 11.60 -17.58
CA ARG A 125 -6.52 12.73 -18.31
C ARG A 125 -5.31 13.27 -17.57
N LEU A 126 -4.28 13.69 -18.33
CA LEU A 126 -3.12 14.35 -17.75
C LEU A 126 -3.53 15.68 -17.10
N VAL A 127 -3.21 15.83 -15.81
CA VAL A 127 -3.38 17.08 -15.03
C VAL A 127 -2.03 17.71 -14.68
N ALA A 128 -0.95 16.97 -14.87
CA ALA A 128 0.43 17.42 -14.69
C ALA A 128 1.36 16.75 -15.71
N SER A 129 2.61 17.21 -15.80
CA SER A 129 3.63 16.55 -16.61
C SER A 129 3.95 15.15 -16.02
N PRO A 130 4.02 14.10 -16.84
CA PRO A 130 4.46 12.78 -16.39
C PRO A 130 5.97 12.73 -16.09
N THR A 131 6.72 13.76 -16.46
CA THR A 131 8.17 13.84 -16.25
C THR A 131 8.51 15.04 -15.38
N LEU A 132 9.31 14.81 -14.33
CA LEU A 132 9.87 15.87 -13.51
C LEU A 132 11.14 16.47 -14.12
N THR A 133 11.31 17.76 -13.94
CA THR A 133 12.61 18.44 -14.16
C THR A 133 13.60 17.98 -13.09
N ASP A 134 14.89 18.24 -13.31
CA ASP A 134 15.94 17.89 -12.32
C ASP A 134 15.76 18.64 -10.99
N ASP A 135 15.21 19.85 -11.02
CA ASP A 135 14.92 20.58 -9.77
C ASP A 135 13.73 19.99 -9.00
N GLU A 136 12.66 19.60 -9.69
CA GLU A 136 11.52 18.89 -9.09
C GLU A 136 11.92 17.52 -8.57
N TRP A 137 12.76 16.78 -9.31
CA TRP A 137 13.31 15.50 -8.85
C TRP A 137 14.14 15.66 -7.57
N ARG A 138 14.99 16.70 -7.54
CA ARG A 138 15.79 17.03 -6.35
C ARG A 138 14.90 17.43 -5.17
N ALA A 139 13.84 18.21 -5.41
CA ALA A 139 12.87 18.59 -4.39
C ALA A 139 12.15 17.36 -3.83
N LEU A 140 11.73 16.41 -4.70
CA LEU A 140 11.11 15.13 -4.29
C LEU A 140 12.04 14.34 -3.35
N THR A 141 13.26 14.04 -3.79
CA THR A 141 14.17 13.14 -3.05
C THR A 141 14.73 13.75 -1.77
N THR A 142 15.08 15.06 -1.81
CA THR A 142 15.51 15.79 -0.62
C THR A 142 14.36 15.94 0.38
N GLY A 143 13.17 16.31 -0.12
CA GLY A 143 11.96 16.43 0.71
C GLY A 143 11.57 15.11 1.35
N MET A 144 11.67 14.00 0.62
CA MET A 144 11.38 12.66 1.15
C MET A 144 12.35 12.28 2.28
N SER A 145 13.65 12.53 2.08
CA SER A 145 14.67 12.27 3.10
C SER A 145 14.49 13.16 4.34
N GLU A 146 14.07 14.43 4.16
CA GLU A 146 13.75 15.33 5.28
C GLU A 146 12.49 14.88 6.03
N LEU A 147 11.46 14.44 5.29
CA LEU A 147 10.23 13.91 5.89
C LEU A 147 10.50 12.62 6.67
N GLY A 148 11.29 11.69 6.10
CA GLY A 148 11.66 10.44 6.77
C GLY A 148 12.39 10.67 8.09
N ARG A 149 13.39 11.57 8.12
CA ARG A 149 14.05 11.96 9.37
C ARG A 149 13.09 12.60 10.37
N TYR A 150 12.20 13.47 9.90
CA TYR A 150 11.19 14.10 10.75
C TYR A 150 10.30 13.07 11.43
N LEU A 151 9.81 12.06 10.68
CA LEU A 151 8.96 10.99 11.24
C LEU A 151 9.71 10.14 12.27
N ALA A 152 10.97 9.79 11.98
CA ALA A 152 11.80 9.02 12.91
C ALA A 152 12.08 9.80 14.20
N ASP A 153 12.52 11.06 14.08
CA ASP A 153 12.98 11.87 15.22
C ASP A 153 11.83 12.35 16.11
N ALA A 154 10.71 12.78 15.50
CA ALA A 154 9.60 13.38 16.23
C ALA A 154 8.56 12.36 16.71
N HIS A 155 8.40 11.24 16.03
CA HIS A 155 7.27 10.32 16.22
C HIS A 155 7.65 8.85 16.43
N ASP A 156 8.93 8.48 16.35
CA ASP A 156 9.38 7.09 16.34
C ASP A 156 8.59 6.27 15.28
N ALA A 157 8.41 6.85 14.10
CA ALA A 157 7.62 6.30 13.00
C ALA A 157 8.49 6.08 11.76
N ALA A 158 8.11 5.09 10.97
CA ALA A 158 8.78 4.70 9.74
C ALA A 158 8.06 5.27 8.51
N LEU A 159 8.77 6.00 7.67
CA LEU A 159 8.33 6.37 6.34
C LEU A 159 8.52 5.18 5.40
N VAL A 160 7.43 4.77 4.74
CA VAL A 160 7.47 3.77 3.68
C VAL A 160 6.86 4.36 2.40
N PHE A 161 7.71 4.64 1.42
CA PHE A 161 7.31 5.25 0.16
C PHE A 161 6.66 4.22 -0.75
N HIS A 162 5.44 4.50 -1.18
CA HIS A 162 4.67 3.64 -2.08
C HIS A 162 4.88 4.06 -3.54
N THR A 163 5.42 3.16 -4.36
CA THR A 163 5.45 3.36 -5.82
C THR A 163 4.04 3.22 -6.39
N HIS A 164 3.62 4.13 -7.26
CA HIS A 164 2.26 4.13 -7.76
C HIS A 164 2.20 4.36 -9.27
N ALA A 165 1.24 3.70 -9.94
CA ALA A 165 0.92 3.99 -11.34
C ALA A 165 0.52 5.46 -11.52
N ASP A 166 0.80 6.00 -12.71
CA ASP A 166 0.56 7.41 -13.05
C ASP A 166 1.18 8.40 -12.05
N SER A 167 2.31 8.01 -11.41
CA SER A 167 3.14 8.88 -10.59
C SER A 167 4.56 8.98 -11.16
N HIS A 168 5.38 9.86 -10.59
CA HIS A 168 6.73 10.12 -11.07
C HIS A 168 7.77 9.08 -10.61
N VAL A 169 7.34 8.03 -9.88
CA VAL A 169 8.19 6.93 -9.42
C VAL A 169 7.43 5.61 -9.64
N GLY A 170 7.42 5.14 -10.86
CA GLY A 170 6.71 3.92 -11.26
C GLY A 170 7.56 2.94 -12.08
N THR A 171 8.37 3.42 -13.02
CA THR A 171 9.25 2.57 -13.84
C THR A 171 10.44 2.05 -13.05
N GLN A 172 11.11 1.00 -13.56
CA GLN A 172 12.30 0.43 -12.93
C GLN A 172 13.37 1.48 -12.67
N GLU A 173 13.68 2.28 -13.69
CA GLU A 173 14.71 3.32 -13.63
C GLU A 173 14.35 4.43 -12.62
N GLU A 174 13.08 4.82 -12.55
CA GLU A 174 12.61 5.83 -11.60
C GLU A 174 12.66 5.32 -10.16
N ILE A 175 12.27 4.06 -9.93
CA ILE A 175 12.35 3.42 -8.60
C ILE A 175 13.81 3.33 -8.15
N GLU A 176 14.71 2.82 -8.98
CA GLU A 176 16.15 2.72 -8.67
C GLU A 176 16.73 4.11 -8.42
N ARG A 177 16.47 5.09 -9.32
CA ARG A 177 16.91 6.48 -9.14
C ARG A 177 16.39 7.08 -7.83
N PHE A 178 15.13 6.83 -7.45
CA PHE A 178 14.55 7.31 -6.20
C PHE A 178 15.27 6.70 -4.99
N LEU A 179 15.49 5.39 -4.98
CA LEU A 179 16.16 4.69 -3.90
C LEU A 179 17.62 5.14 -3.75
N ASP A 180 18.33 5.38 -4.85
CA ASP A 180 19.71 5.85 -4.85
C ASP A 180 19.88 7.32 -4.39
N ASN A 181 18.80 8.12 -4.53
CA ASN A 181 18.82 9.56 -4.19
C ASN A 181 18.11 9.91 -2.89
N THR A 182 17.63 8.93 -2.13
CA THR A 182 16.98 9.14 -0.82
C THR A 182 17.77 8.49 0.30
N ASP A 183 17.63 9.04 1.51
CA ASP A 183 18.31 8.57 2.71
C ASP A 183 17.91 7.11 3.04
N PRO A 184 18.84 6.13 2.95
CA PRO A 184 18.51 4.72 3.13
C PRO A 184 18.12 4.36 4.57
N GLU A 185 18.48 5.16 5.56
CA GLU A 185 18.16 4.90 6.97
C GLU A 185 16.69 5.24 7.28
N THR A 186 16.20 6.33 6.70
CA THR A 186 14.90 6.91 7.09
C THR A 186 13.81 6.82 6.02
N VAL A 187 14.17 6.49 4.76
CA VAL A 187 13.23 6.28 3.67
C VAL A 187 13.26 4.81 3.26
N LYS A 188 12.21 4.08 3.56
CA LYS A 188 12.04 2.71 3.09
C LYS A 188 10.98 2.65 1.97
N LEU A 189 10.92 1.52 1.29
CA LEU A 189 9.93 1.26 0.24
C LEU A 189 8.75 0.49 0.83
N CYS A 190 7.54 0.95 0.58
CA CYS A 190 6.37 0.12 0.53
C CYS A 190 6.34 -0.51 -0.87
N LEU A 191 6.83 -1.74 -0.98
CA LEU A 191 6.85 -2.45 -2.26
C LEU A 191 5.44 -2.87 -2.63
N ASP A 192 4.78 -2.12 -3.50
CA ASP A 192 3.52 -2.56 -4.10
C ASP A 192 3.80 -3.41 -5.34
N THR A 193 3.54 -4.70 -5.21
CA THR A 193 3.88 -5.68 -6.25
C THR A 193 3.07 -5.51 -7.52
N GLY A 194 1.85 -5.02 -7.42
CA GLY A 194 0.97 -4.76 -8.54
C GLY A 194 1.33 -3.49 -9.30
N HIS A 195 1.56 -2.36 -8.60
CA HIS A 195 1.97 -1.12 -9.25
C HIS A 195 3.33 -1.25 -9.93
N VAL A 196 4.29 -1.95 -9.30
CA VAL A 196 5.58 -2.30 -9.92
C VAL A 196 5.36 -3.10 -11.21
N ALA A 197 4.54 -4.15 -11.17
CA ALA A 197 4.23 -4.96 -12.35
C ALA A 197 3.46 -4.17 -13.41
N TYR A 198 2.50 -3.32 -13.01
CA TYR A 198 1.72 -2.46 -13.90
C TYR A 198 2.64 -1.51 -14.70
N CYS A 199 3.59 -0.88 -14.05
CA CYS A 199 4.57 -0.01 -14.68
C CYS A 199 5.65 -0.78 -15.47
N GLY A 200 5.68 -2.11 -15.37
CA GLY A 200 6.61 -2.98 -16.11
C GLY A 200 7.97 -3.14 -15.44
N ALA A 201 8.07 -2.80 -14.16
CA ALA A 201 9.25 -3.03 -13.35
C ALA A 201 9.28 -4.46 -12.79
N ASP A 202 10.43 -4.90 -12.30
CA ASP A 202 10.70 -6.25 -11.81
C ASP A 202 10.79 -6.26 -10.28
N ASN A 203 9.76 -6.82 -9.65
CA ASN A 203 9.69 -6.97 -8.18
C ASN A 203 10.88 -7.75 -7.61
N LEU A 204 11.27 -8.86 -8.25
CA LEU A 204 12.37 -9.69 -7.77
C LEU A 204 13.71 -8.97 -7.87
N ARG A 205 13.91 -8.17 -8.91
CA ARG A 205 15.09 -7.33 -9.07
C ARG A 205 15.15 -6.28 -7.96
N ILE A 206 14.05 -5.59 -7.66
CA ILE A 206 13.99 -4.58 -6.59
C ILE A 206 14.31 -5.22 -5.24
N ILE A 207 13.70 -6.37 -4.90
CA ILE A 207 13.96 -7.08 -3.64
C ILE A 207 15.43 -7.51 -3.54
N ARG A 208 16.01 -8.03 -4.62
CA ARG A 208 17.40 -8.50 -4.65
C ARG A 208 18.41 -7.36 -4.53
N ASP A 209 18.20 -6.26 -5.28
CA ASP A 209 19.19 -5.20 -5.43
C ASP A 209 19.08 -4.15 -4.30
N TYR A 210 17.90 -4.04 -3.67
CA TYR A 210 17.59 -3.10 -2.58
C TYR A 210 17.01 -3.78 -1.32
N PRO A 211 17.58 -4.88 -0.81
CA PRO A 211 17.00 -5.67 0.28
C PRO A 211 16.77 -4.84 1.55
N ASP A 212 17.66 -3.88 1.85
CA ASP A 212 17.58 -3.05 3.05
C ASP A 212 16.59 -1.89 2.94
N ARG A 213 16.08 -1.66 1.72
CA ARG A 213 15.10 -0.60 1.47
C ARG A 213 13.65 -1.09 1.61
N ILE A 214 13.38 -2.41 1.61
CA ILE A 214 12.02 -2.95 1.77
C ILE A 214 11.59 -2.83 3.23
N GLY A 215 10.64 -1.95 3.53
CA GLY A 215 10.11 -1.72 4.89
C GLY A 215 8.67 -2.15 5.09
N TYR A 216 7.92 -2.29 4.00
CA TYR A 216 6.49 -2.63 3.98
C TYR A 216 6.13 -3.21 2.62
N VAL A 217 5.04 -3.95 2.50
CA VAL A 217 4.67 -4.60 1.25
C VAL A 217 3.16 -4.50 1.00
N HIS A 218 2.77 -4.09 -0.20
CA HIS A 218 1.43 -4.31 -0.72
C HIS A 218 1.44 -5.46 -1.72
N LEU A 219 0.65 -6.49 -1.43
CA LEU A 219 0.51 -7.68 -2.27
C LEU A 219 -0.67 -7.46 -3.24
N LYS A 220 -0.35 -7.20 -4.48
CA LYS A 220 -1.29 -6.84 -5.53
C LYS A 220 -0.88 -7.52 -6.85
N GLN A 221 -1.83 -7.93 -7.68
CA GLN A 221 -1.56 -8.51 -9.00
C GLN A 221 -2.30 -7.77 -10.10
N VAL A 222 -1.73 -7.81 -11.31
CA VAL A 222 -2.30 -7.19 -12.51
C VAL A 222 -2.61 -8.22 -13.59
N ASP A 223 -3.73 -8.06 -14.27
CA ASP A 223 -4.07 -8.84 -15.48
C ASP A 223 -3.17 -8.41 -16.64
N ARG A 224 -2.46 -9.36 -17.25
CA ARG A 224 -1.53 -9.11 -18.36
C ARG A 224 -2.22 -8.58 -19.61
N ALA A 225 -3.38 -9.14 -19.94
CA ALA A 225 -4.10 -8.78 -21.16
C ALA A 225 -4.72 -7.38 -21.03
N ILE A 226 -5.34 -7.09 -19.88
CA ILE A 226 -5.91 -5.77 -19.59
C ILE A 226 -4.79 -4.73 -19.54
N ARG A 227 -3.66 -5.03 -18.85
CA ARG A 227 -2.49 -4.12 -18.83
C ARG A 227 -1.97 -3.83 -20.24
N GLN A 228 -1.90 -4.84 -21.12
CA GLN A 228 -1.48 -4.62 -22.52
C GLN A 228 -2.47 -3.72 -23.24
N ARG A 229 -3.78 -3.97 -23.10
CA ARG A 229 -4.83 -3.12 -23.67
C ARG A 229 -4.72 -1.67 -23.19
N VAL A 230 -4.51 -1.47 -21.89
CA VAL A 230 -4.35 -0.12 -21.29
C VAL A 230 -3.18 0.64 -21.95
N ARG A 231 -2.06 -0.04 -22.22
CA ARG A 231 -0.90 0.53 -22.92
C ARG A 231 -1.22 0.87 -24.38
N ASP A 232 -1.86 -0.05 -25.09
CA ASP A 232 -2.21 0.11 -26.51
C ASP A 232 -3.21 1.27 -26.71
N GLU A 233 -4.17 1.42 -25.78
CA GLU A 233 -5.19 2.46 -25.79
C GLU A 233 -4.75 3.76 -25.05
N GLN A 234 -3.56 3.76 -24.44
CA GLN A 234 -3.01 4.89 -23.67
C GLN A 234 -3.96 5.38 -22.56
N LEU A 235 -4.56 4.46 -21.83
CA LEU A 235 -5.48 4.77 -20.74
C LEU A 235 -4.71 5.12 -19.46
N GLY A 236 -5.22 6.08 -18.68
CA GLY A 236 -4.74 6.35 -17.33
C GLY A 236 -5.15 5.26 -16.33
N PHE A 237 -4.58 5.32 -15.13
CA PHE A 237 -4.73 4.25 -14.14
C PHE A 237 -6.18 4.07 -13.65
N ALA A 238 -6.91 5.14 -13.34
CA ALA A 238 -8.29 5.01 -12.87
C ALA A 238 -9.24 4.35 -13.90
N PRO A 239 -9.20 4.69 -15.22
CA PRO A 239 -9.84 3.89 -16.25
C PRO A 239 -9.37 2.43 -16.31
N ALA A 240 -8.08 2.16 -16.12
CA ALA A 240 -7.56 0.79 -16.10
C ALA A 240 -8.14 -0.04 -14.95
N VAL A 241 -8.28 0.55 -13.76
CA VAL A 241 -8.94 -0.10 -12.61
C VAL A 241 -10.40 -0.43 -12.92
N ARG A 242 -11.14 0.48 -13.55
CA ARG A 242 -12.52 0.20 -13.98
C ARG A 242 -12.64 -0.90 -15.03
N LEU A 243 -11.57 -1.17 -15.78
CA LEU A 243 -11.49 -2.33 -16.68
C LEU A 243 -11.13 -3.63 -15.96
N GLY A 244 -10.81 -3.58 -14.66
CA GLY A 244 -10.43 -4.74 -13.86
C GLY A 244 -8.95 -5.12 -14.02
N VAL A 245 -8.04 -4.15 -14.20
CA VAL A 245 -6.61 -4.43 -14.36
C VAL A 245 -6.00 -5.05 -13.11
N MET A 246 -6.50 -4.68 -11.91
CA MET A 246 -6.10 -5.31 -10.66
C MET A 246 -6.95 -6.56 -10.42
N VAL A 247 -6.28 -7.70 -10.24
CA VAL A 247 -6.96 -9.00 -10.18
C VAL A 247 -6.64 -9.76 -8.91
N GLU A 248 -7.59 -10.62 -8.55
CA GLU A 248 -7.46 -11.54 -7.42
C GLU A 248 -6.32 -12.55 -7.67
N PRO A 249 -5.36 -12.73 -6.74
CA PRO A 249 -4.37 -13.80 -6.81
C PRO A 249 -5.02 -15.19 -6.81
N PRO A 250 -4.48 -16.16 -7.57
CA PRO A 250 -3.22 -16.11 -8.35
C PRO A 250 -3.37 -15.72 -9.83
N ASN A 251 -4.36 -14.94 -10.21
CA ASN A 251 -4.78 -14.79 -11.61
C ASN A 251 -3.96 -13.78 -12.43
N GLY A 252 -2.94 -13.14 -11.85
CA GLY A 252 -2.16 -12.08 -12.51
C GLY A 252 -0.65 -12.15 -12.30
N ASP A 253 0.01 -11.04 -12.61
CA ASP A 253 1.42 -10.78 -12.37
C ASP A 253 1.62 -9.87 -11.14
N PRO A 254 2.72 -10.01 -10.38
CA PRO A 254 3.80 -11.01 -10.52
C PRO A 254 3.42 -12.40 -9.99
N ASP A 255 4.30 -13.40 -10.20
CA ASP A 255 4.19 -14.71 -9.55
C ASP A 255 4.38 -14.57 -8.03
N MET A 256 3.30 -14.64 -7.27
CA MET A 256 3.31 -14.39 -5.83
C MET A 256 4.17 -15.37 -5.03
N PRO A 257 4.18 -16.69 -5.29
CA PRO A 257 5.08 -17.59 -4.59
C PRO A 257 6.56 -17.20 -4.70
N SER A 258 7.02 -16.74 -5.88
CA SER A 258 8.40 -16.26 -6.07
C SER A 258 8.68 -14.98 -5.30
N VAL A 259 7.73 -14.03 -5.30
CA VAL A 259 7.84 -12.77 -4.53
C VAL A 259 7.90 -13.05 -3.03
N ILE A 260 6.98 -13.88 -2.53
CA ILE A 260 6.92 -14.26 -1.11
C ILE A 260 8.21 -14.96 -0.67
N ALA A 261 8.73 -15.88 -1.48
CA ALA A 261 9.99 -16.55 -1.19
C ALA A 261 11.17 -15.56 -1.13
N ALA A 262 11.23 -14.59 -2.05
CA ALA A 262 12.25 -13.54 -2.03
C ALA A 262 12.13 -12.64 -0.80
N LEU A 263 10.93 -12.21 -0.43
CA LEU A 263 10.67 -11.41 0.78
C LEU A 263 11.02 -12.20 2.05
N GLY A 264 10.67 -13.50 2.10
CA GLY A 264 11.02 -14.38 3.22
C GLY A 264 12.52 -14.52 3.42
N GLY A 265 13.29 -14.42 2.34
CA GLY A 265 14.77 -14.44 2.37
C GLY A 265 15.40 -13.19 3.01
N LEU A 266 14.64 -12.10 3.20
CA LEU A 266 15.15 -10.88 3.85
C LEU A 266 15.31 -11.02 5.37
N ASP A 267 14.74 -12.06 5.98
CA ASP A 267 14.79 -12.36 7.42
C ASP A 267 14.44 -11.18 8.34
N ARG A 268 13.42 -10.41 7.95
CA ARG A 268 12.92 -9.26 8.72
C ARG A 268 11.40 -9.29 8.88
N ASP A 269 10.90 -8.60 9.90
CA ASP A 269 9.46 -8.44 10.11
C ASP A 269 8.90 -7.48 9.06
N LEU A 270 7.91 -7.95 8.27
CA LEU A 270 7.21 -7.15 7.28
C LEU A 270 5.70 -7.34 7.42
N TYR A 271 4.96 -6.26 7.33
CA TYR A 271 3.55 -6.34 7.00
C TYR A 271 3.40 -6.51 5.49
N CYS A 272 2.62 -7.52 5.11
CA CYS A 272 2.27 -7.85 3.73
C CYS A 272 0.77 -7.64 3.58
N ILE A 273 0.39 -6.47 3.12
CA ILE A 273 -0.99 -6.01 3.05
C ILE A 273 -1.55 -6.34 1.69
N VAL A 274 -2.65 -7.08 1.66
CA VAL A 274 -3.37 -7.35 0.43
C VAL A 274 -4.13 -6.12 -0.01
N GLU A 275 -3.89 -5.72 -1.24
CA GLU A 275 -4.63 -4.67 -1.92
C GLU A 275 -5.10 -5.12 -3.31
N GLN A 276 -6.32 -4.72 -3.64
CA GLN A 276 -6.87 -4.85 -4.99
C GLN A 276 -7.71 -3.61 -5.28
N ASP A 277 -7.23 -2.73 -6.14
CA ASP A 277 -7.98 -1.54 -6.52
C ASP A 277 -9.27 -1.94 -7.23
N MET A 278 -10.41 -1.56 -6.63
CA MET A 278 -11.74 -1.93 -7.13
C MET A 278 -12.73 -0.76 -7.14
N TYR A 279 -12.24 0.50 -7.08
CA TYR A 279 -13.13 1.67 -7.03
C TYR A 279 -13.65 2.11 -8.40
N PRO A 280 -14.97 2.36 -8.53
CA PRO A 280 -16.04 1.94 -7.61
C PRO A 280 -16.39 0.46 -7.81
N CYS A 281 -16.91 -0.18 -6.76
CA CYS A 281 -17.42 -1.56 -6.85
C CYS A 281 -18.70 -1.74 -6.02
N ASP A 282 -19.51 -2.74 -6.39
CA ASP A 282 -20.66 -3.14 -5.58
C ASP A 282 -20.19 -3.70 -4.22
N PHE A 283 -20.89 -3.33 -3.15
CA PHE A 283 -20.48 -3.66 -1.77
C PHE A 283 -20.44 -5.16 -1.45
N ASP A 284 -21.07 -6.00 -2.25
CA ASP A 284 -21.08 -7.46 -2.06
C ASP A 284 -19.93 -8.17 -2.79
N VAL A 285 -19.14 -7.44 -3.58
CA VAL A 285 -18.01 -7.98 -4.36
C VAL A 285 -16.77 -8.24 -3.50
N PRO A 286 -16.35 -7.36 -2.56
CA PRO A 286 -15.06 -7.49 -1.88
C PRO A 286 -14.94 -8.72 -0.98
N LEU A 287 -15.91 -9.00 -0.11
CA LEU A 287 -15.79 -10.05 0.91
C LEU A 287 -15.49 -11.44 0.33
N PRO A 288 -16.18 -11.95 -0.73
CA PRO A 288 -15.84 -13.23 -1.33
C PRO A 288 -14.43 -13.28 -1.91
N ILE A 289 -13.97 -12.20 -2.52
CA ILE A 289 -12.60 -12.06 -3.04
C ILE A 289 -11.60 -12.10 -1.89
N ALA A 290 -11.81 -11.27 -0.86
CA ALA A 290 -10.93 -11.17 0.30
C ALA A 290 -10.73 -12.52 1.01
N LYS A 291 -11.80 -13.35 1.12
CA LYS A 291 -11.71 -14.70 1.69
C LYS A 291 -10.79 -15.61 0.87
N ARG A 292 -11.00 -15.67 -0.44
CA ARG A 292 -10.17 -16.51 -1.31
C ARG A 292 -8.73 -16.04 -1.37
N THR A 293 -8.51 -14.73 -1.40
CA THR A 293 -7.17 -14.12 -1.37
C THR A 293 -6.46 -14.40 -0.05
N PHE A 294 -7.17 -14.30 1.08
CA PHE A 294 -6.62 -14.66 2.39
C PHE A 294 -6.20 -16.14 2.41
N ASP A 295 -7.07 -17.05 1.99
CA ASP A 295 -6.79 -18.49 1.97
C ASP A 295 -5.59 -18.80 1.06
N TYR A 296 -5.49 -18.13 -0.08
CA TYR A 296 -4.36 -18.26 -1.00
C TYR A 296 -3.04 -17.86 -0.35
N PHE A 297 -2.96 -16.69 0.28
CA PHE A 297 -1.72 -16.22 0.90
C PHE A 297 -1.38 -16.99 2.20
N ALA A 298 -2.37 -17.44 2.95
CA ALA A 298 -2.16 -18.36 4.06
C ALA A 298 -1.54 -19.68 3.56
N ALA A 299 -2.04 -20.23 2.46
CA ALA A 299 -1.46 -21.42 1.83
C ALA A 299 -0.04 -21.18 1.25
N CYS A 300 0.29 -19.94 0.88
CA CYS A 300 1.67 -19.54 0.55
C CYS A 300 2.60 -19.46 1.78
N GLY A 301 2.07 -19.65 3.00
CA GLY A 301 2.85 -19.74 4.24
C GLY A 301 3.06 -18.43 4.97
N LEU A 302 2.30 -17.36 4.68
CA LEU A 302 2.36 -16.11 5.42
C LEU A 302 1.76 -16.26 6.82
N ASN A 303 2.26 -15.46 7.75
CA ASN A 303 1.74 -15.38 9.11
C ASN A 303 0.41 -14.62 9.15
N THR A 304 -0.69 -15.33 9.37
CA THR A 304 -2.05 -14.76 9.44
C THR A 304 -2.35 -14.04 10.75
N GLY A 305 -1.48 -14.12 11.75
CA GLY A 305 -1.70 -13.58 13.10
C GLY A 305 -2.75 -14.34 13.92
N ARG A 306 -3.36 -15.37 13.35
CA ARG A 306 -4.27 -16.25 14.10
C ARG A 306 -3.46 -17.17 14.99
N VAL A 307 -3.67 -17.10 16.30
CA VAL A 307 -3.22 -18.16 17.22
C VAL A 307 -4.14 -19.35 16.94
N GLU A 308 -3.55 -20.46 16.46
CA GLU A 308 -4.32 -21.72 16.38
C GLU A 308 -4.92 -21.98 17.75
N ALA A 309 -6.24 -22.12 17.81
CA ALA A 309 -6.85 -22.65 19.02
C ALA A 309 -6.29 -24.05 19.20
N VAL A 310 -5.44 -24.21 20.21
CA VAL A 310 -4.94 -25.53 20.64
C VAL A 310 -6.16 -26.36 20.95
N ALA A 311 -6.44 -27.37 20.12
CA ALA A 311 -7.55 -28.29 20.25
C ALA A 311 -7.38 -29.19 21.47
#